data_751fc4bea0597a0b4da0a8e29a0a81fa
#
_entry.id   751fc4bea0597a0b4da0a8e29a0a81fa
#
_cell.length_a   1.000
_cell.length_b   1.000
_cell.length_c   1.000
_cell.angle_alpha   90.00
_cell.angle_beta   90.00
_cell.angle_gamma   90.00
#
_symmetry.space_group_name_H-M   'P 1'
#
loop_
_entity.id
_entity.type
_entity.pdbx_description
1 polymer ?
#
loop_
_entity_poly.entity_id
_entity_poly.type
_entity_poly.pdbx_seq_one_letter_code
_entity_poly.pdbx_strand_id
1 'polypeptide(L)'
;RDRNRCALSFWGIANETAVSDVRNGFLKRIIEHCKSMDTTRLITAAFDNMKFNAETNTFELIDPLPAYLDFVSINKYMGWYMPWPTQPAKVHWNVATDKPLVFSEFGCEAQYGQSGDPSIPGSWSEDYQEQLYKDNLAMFSQVPNLAGISPWILFDFRSPRRLHPVNQGCWNKKRSYL
;
A
#
# COMPACT_ATOMS: atom_id res chain seq x y z
N ARG A 1 10.65 2.26 -23.38
CA ARG A 1 9.86 1.15 -23.93
C ARG A 1 8.35 1.44 -23.88
N ASP A 2 7.79 1.75 -22.72
CA ASP A 2 6.34 1.82 -22.49
C ASP A 2 5.74 3.24 -22.59
N ARG A 3 6.56 4.27 -22.87
CA ARG A 3 6.15 5.68 -22.94
C ARG A 3 4.94 5.94 -23.85
N ASN A 4 4.81 5.20 -24.93
CA ASN A 4 3.74 5.39 -25.93
C ASN A 4 2.50 4.51 -25.67
N ARG A 5 2.42 3.83 -24.52
CA ARG A 5 1.25 3.02 -24.15
C ARG A 5 0.19 3.91 -23.50
N CYS A 6 -1.00 3.96 -24.10
CA CYS A 6 -2.12 4.77 -23.59
C CYS A 6 -2.62 4.33 -22.21
N ALA A 7 -2.45 3.05 -21.85
CA ALA A 7 -2.84 2.52 -20.55
C ALA A 7 -1.89 2.90 -19.39
N LEU A 8 -0.72 3.50 -19.70
CA LEU A 8 0.21 3.97 -18.68
C LEU A 8 -0.24 5.34 -18.17
N SER A 9 -0.70 5.42 -16.93
CA SER A 9 -1.24 6.64 -16.32
C SER A 9 -0.19 7.43 -15.54
N PHE A 10 0.75 6.74 -14.88
CA PHE A 10 1.80 7.35 -14.04
C PHE A 10 3.05 6.46 -13.95
N TRP A 11 4.14 7.04 -13.47
CA TRP A 11 5.41 6.36 -13.23
C TRP A 11 5.62 6.12 -11.75
N GLY A 12 5.69 4.85 -11.33
CA GLY A 12 6.16 4.45 -10.00
C GLY A 12 7.69 4.27 -10.03
N ILE A 13 8.41 5.08 -9.26
CA ILE A 13 9.89 5.11 -9.30
C ILE A 13 10.57 4.29 -8.22
N ALA A 14 9.85 3.97 -7.14
CA ALA A 14 10.35 3.17 -6.03
C ALA A 14 9.20 2.48 -5.30
N ASN A 15 9.51 1.34 -4.67
CA ASN A 15 8.60 0.59 -3.81
C ASN A 15 9.32 0.21 -2.51
N GLU A 16 8.80 0.67 -1.37
CA GLU A 16 9.20 0.29 -0.01
C GLU A 16 10.73 0.35 0.21
N THR A 17 11.35 1.44 -0.21
CA THR A 17 12.80 1.63 -0.09
C THR A 17 13.17 2.34 1.21
N ALA A 18 14.14 1.80 1.94
CA ALA A 18 14.63 2.38 3.18
C ALA A 18 15.17 3.82 2.97
N VAL A 19 14.83 4.72 3.90
CA VAL A 19 15.25 6.13 3.85
C VAL A 19 16.76 6.23 4.08
N SER A 20 17.46 6.92 3.18
CA SER A 20 18.85 7.33 3.33
C SER A 20 19.17 8.47 2.39
N ASP A 21 20.24 9.22 2.66
CA ASP A 21 20.67 10.32 1.78
C ASP A 21 21.07 9.83 0.40
N VAL A 22 21.72 8.66 0.32
CA VAL A 22 22.09 8.02 -0.95
C VAL A 22 20.85 7.67 -1.77
N ARG A 23 19.87 7.01 -1.14
CA ARG A 23 18.57 6.68 -1.77
C ARG A 23 17.86 7.94 -2.23
N ASN A 24 17.77 8.95 -1.40
CA ASN A 24 17.08 10.19 -1.71
C ASN A 24 17.75 10.93 -2.88
N GLY A 25 19.08 11.04 -2.87
CA GLY A 25 19.83 11.63 -3.98
C GLY A 25 19.67 10.87 -5.30
N PHE A 26 19.64 9.52 -5.23
CA PHE A 26 19.42 8.68 -6.40
C PHE A 26 18.00 8.85 -6.97
N LEU A 27 16.97 8.77 -6.13
CA LEU A 27 15.58 8.88 -6.57
C LEU A 27 15.22 10.29 -7.09
N LYS A 28 15.81 11.35 -6.53
CA LYS A 28 15.67 12.72 -7.11
C LYS A 28 16.16 12.78 -8.55
N ARG A 29 17.34 12.21 -8.84
CA ARG A 29 17.86 12.14 -10.21
C ARG A 29 16.96 11.33 -11.14
N ILE A 30 16.36 10.24 -10.64
CA ILE A 30 15.38 9.45 -11.41
C ILE A 30 14.14 10.31 -11.73
N ILE A 31 13.60 11.05 -10.75
CA ILE A 31 12.44 11.94 -10.96
C ILE A 31 12.76 12.98 -12.06
N GLU A 32 13.91 13.66 -11.94
CA GLU A 32 14.36 14.65 -12.93
C GLU A 32 14.49 14.04 -14.32
N HIS A 33 15.09 12.85 -14.39
CA HIS A 33 15.23 12.13 -15.65
C HIS A 33 13.87 11.73 -16.25
N CYS A 34 12.97 11.17 -15.44
CA CYS A 34 11.61 10.84 -15.88
C CYS A 34 10.88 12.08 -16.42
N LYS A 35 10.93 13.20 -15.70
CA LYS A 35 10.30 14.47 -16.10
C LYS A 35 10.90 15.03 -17.39
N SER A 36 12.20 14.86 -17.62
CA SER A 36 12.84 15.26 -18.87
C SER A 36 12.41 14.42 -20.09
N MET A 37 12.04 13.17 -19.86
CA MET A 37 11.61 12.26 -20.92
C MET A 37 10.10 12.26 -21.15
N ASP A 38 9.30 12.48 -20.11
CA ASP A 38 7.84 12.46 -20.15
C ASP A 38 7.26 13.53 -19.22
N THR A 39 6.77 14.59 -19.83
CA THR A 39 6.15 15.74 -19.14
C THR A 39 4.65 15.58 -18.94
N THR A 40 4.06 14.47 -19.37
CA THR A 40 2.60 14.29 -19.41
C THR A 40 2.08 13.41 -18.29
N ARG A 41 2.92 12.51 -17.76
CA ARG A 41 2.52 11.55 -16.73
C ARG A 41 3.01 11.96 -15.34
N LEU A 42 2.20 11.64 -14.35
CA LEU A 42 2.50 11.87 -12.95
C LEU A 42 3.55 10.86 -12.43
N ILE A 43 4.31 11.27 -11.44
CA ILE A 43 5.36 10.45 -10.80
C ILE A 43 5.00 10.22 -9.34
N THR A 44 5.11 8.96 -8.90
CA THR A 44 4.90 8.55 -7.51
C THR A 44 5.97 7.57 -7.04
N ALA A 45 6.00 7.32 -5.73
CA ALA A 45 6.69 6.21 -5.09
C ALA A 45 5.81 5.62 -4.01
N ALA A 46 5.89 4.32 -3.77
CA ALA A 46 5.16 3.65 -2.70
C ALA A 46 6.00 3.58 -1.43
N PHE A 47 5.41 4.00 -0.30
CA PHE A 47 6.03 4.09 1.02
C PHE A 47 5.38 3.11 2.00
N ASP A 48 6.18 2.49 2.86
CA ASP A 48 5.75 1.65 3.98
C ASP A 48 6.26 2.16 5.35
N ASN A 49 7.22 3.08 5.34
CA ASN A 49 7.97 3.62 6.48
C ASN A 49 7.22 4.68 7.29
N MET A 50 6.00 4.33 7.72
CA MET A 50 5.15 5.19 8.55
C MET A 50 5.42 4.96 10.04
N LYS A 51 5.48 6.05 10.82
CA LYS A 51 5.52 6.01 12.28
C LYS A 51 4.13 6.28 12.84
N PHE A 52 3.68 5.44 13.77
CA PHE A 52 2.40 5.65 14.44
C PHE A 52 2.58 6.51 15.70
N ASN A 53 1.79 7.58 15.79
CA ASN A 53 1.66 8.41 16.97
C ASN A 53 0.39 7.98 17.72
N ALA A 54 0.57 7.36 18.90
CA ALA A 54 -0.54 6.81 19.68
C ALA A 54 -1.40 7.90 20.39
N GLU A 55 -0.85 9.10 20.60
CA GLU A 55 -1.60 10.19 21.23
C GLU A 55 -2.66 10.76 20.29
N THR A 56 -2.34 10.81 18.99
CA THR A 56 -3.21 11.37 17.95
C THR A 56 -3.87 10.31 17.06
N ASN A 57 -3.55 9.03 17.28
CA ASN A 57 -3.94 7.91 16.41
C ASN A 57 -3.54 8.12 14.93
N THR A 58 -2.38 8.76 14.68
CA THR A 58 -1.98 9.17 13.35
C THR A 58 -0.74 8.40 12.86
N PHE A 59 -0.79 7.87 11.65
CA PHE A 59 0.40 7.45 10.92
C PHE A 59 1.05 8.67 10.26
N GLU A 60 2.33 8.86 10.54
CA GLU A 60 3.15 9.96 10.02
C GLU A 60 4.19 9.42 9.04
N LEU A 61 4.21 9.95 7.82
CA LEU A 61 5.26 9.63 6.85
C LEU A 61 6.48 10.50 7.10
N ILE A 62 7.56 9.85 7.53
CA ILE A 62 8.85 10.53 7.80
C ILE A 62 9.78 10.25 6.62
N ASP A 63 9.55 10.92 5.51
CA ASP A 63 10.34 10.78 4.29
C ASP A 63 10.36 12.11 3.52
N PRO A 64 11.53 12.61 3.09
CA PRO A 64 11.60 13.87 2.34
C PRO A 64 11.20 13.74 0.86
N LEU A 65 11.09 12.50 0.34
CA LEU A 65 10.83 12.26 -1.09
C LEU A 65 9.46 12.77 -1.56
N PRO A 66 8.36 12.73 -0.79
CA PRO A 66 7.05 13.25 -1.18
C PRO A 66 7.07 14.67 -1.75
N ALA A 67 7.99 15.53 -1.30
CA ALA A 67 8.13 16.90 -1.81
C ALA A 67 8.39 16.96 -3.32
N TYR A 68 9.00 15.93 -3.91
CA TYR A 68 9.42 15.85 -5.32
C TYR A 68 8.45 15.06 -6.20
N LEU A 69 7.47 14.36 -5.61
CA LEU A 69 6.48 13.55 -6.30
C LEU A 69 5.23 14.35 -6.66
N ASP A 70 4.45 13.87 -7.60
CA ASP A 70 3.18 14.50 -7.97
C ASP A 70 2.03 14.04 -7.07
N PHE A 71 2.08 12.80 -6.58
CA PHE A 71 1.21 12.25 -5.55
C PHE A 71 1.95 11.20 -4.71
N VAL A 72 1.40 10.84 -3.56
CA VAL A 72 2.00 9.88 -2.61
C VAL A 72 1.28 8.55 -2.67
N SER A 73 2.02 7.46 -2.77
CA SER A 73 1.47 6.11 -2.68
C SER A 73 1.90 5.44 -1.37
N ILE A 74 0.99 4.72 -0.71
CA ILE A 74 1.25 4.02 0.55
C ILE A 74 0.91 2.55 0.42
N ASN A 75 1.83 1.71 0.88
CA ASN A 75 1.62 0.29 1.10
C ASN A 75 1.48 0.06 2.61
N LYS A 76 0.32 -0.44 3.05
CA LYS A 76 0.12 -0.70 4.47
C LYS A 76 -0.87 -1.83 4.71
N TYR A 77 -0.44 -2.81 5.49
CA TYR A 77 -1.17 -4.06 5.72
C TYR A 77 -1.59 -4.21 7.18
N MET A 78 -2.41 -3.28 7.68
CA MET A 78 -2.98 -3.36 9.02
C MET A 78 -4.00 -4.51 9.11
N GLY A 79 -3.98 -5.22 10.23
CA GLY A 79 -4.77 -6.43 10.40
C GLY A 79 -4.13 -7.68 9.76
N TRP A 80 -3.00 -7.55 9.05
CA TRP A 80 -2.31 -8.67 8.43
C TRP A 80 -0.84 -8.78 8.86
N TYR A 81 0.05 -7.92 8.36
CA TYR A 81 1.46 -7.93 8.78
C TYR A 81 1.70 -7.18 10.09
N MET A 82 0.76 -6.34 10.47
CA MET A 82 0.77 -5.64 11.74
C MET A 82 -0.66 -5.55 12.29
N PRO A 83 -0.86 -5.55 13.62
CA PRO A 83 -2.19 -5.36 14.21
C PRO A 83 -2.72 -3.95 13.90
N TRP A 84 -4.03 -3.79 13.97
CA TRP A 84 -4.63 -2.47 14.05
C TRP A 84 -4.16 -1.75 15.31
N PRO A 85 -3.61 -0.54 15.21
CA PRO A 85 -3.13 0.17 16.41
C PRO A 85 -4.28 0.75 17.26
N THR A 86 -5.45 0.95 16.64
CA THR A 86 -6.71 1.40 17.24
C THR A 86 -7.87 0.94 16.36
N GLN A 87 -9.11 1.34 16.67
CA GLN A 87 -10.26 1.08 15.81
C GLN A 87 -10.03 1.66 14.40
N PRO A 88 -10.32 0.94 13.31
CA PRO A 88 -10.00 1.36 11.95
C PRO A 88 -10.47 2.78 11.60
N ALA A 89 -11.72 3.13 11.91
CA ALA A 89 -12.28 4.46 11.67
C ALA A 89 -11.65 5.60 12.51
N LYS A 90 -10.76 5.29 13.45
CA LYS A 90 -10.04 6.28 14.27
C LYS A 90 -8.58 6.46 13.83
N VAL A 91 -8.14 5.73 12.83
CA VAL A 91 -6.78 5.87 12.28
C VAL A 91 -6.73 7.08 11.35
N HIS A 92 -5.80 7.98 11.62
CA HIS A 92 -5.54 9.17 10.80
C HIS A 92 -4.21 9.05 10.06
N TRP A 93 -4.03 9.86 9.03
CA TRP A 93 -2.85 9.85 8.18
C TRP A 93 -2.31 11.27 7.99
N ASN A 94 -1.02 11.44 8.22
CA ASN A 94 -0.28 12.67 7.95
C ASN A 94 0.92 12.35 7.06
N VAL A 95 0.85 12.75 5.81
CA VAL A 95 1.93 12.57 4.82
C VAL A 95 2.74 13.85 4.60
N ALA A 96 2.55 14.85 5.46
CA ALA A 96 3.25 16.14 5.43
C ALA A 96 3.16 16.86 4.05
N THR A 97 2.08 16.66 3.31
CA THR A 97 1.85 17.28 2.01
C THR A 97 0.34 17.31 1.70
N ASP A 98 -0.09 18.32 0.94
CA ASP A 98 -1.47 18.44 0.44
C ASP A 98 -1.70 17.66 -0.86
N LYS A 99 -0.70 16.90 -1.31
CA LYS A 99 -0.79 16.11 -2.54
C LYS A 99 -1.79 14.97 -2.40
N PRO A 100 -2.36 14.52 -3.54
CA PRO A 100 -3.25 13.35 -3.53
C PRO A 100 -2.56 12.12 -2.91
N LEU A 101 -3.31 11.32 -2.15
CA LEU A 101 -2.86 10.10 -1.50
C LEU A 101 -3.52 8.89 -2.15
N VAL A 102 -2.72 7.88 -2.46
CA VAL A 102 -3.19 6.59 -2.98
C VAL A 102 -2.70 5.47 -2.05
N PHE A 103 -3.60 4.61 -1.60
CA PHE A 103 -3.18 3.36 -0.99
C PHE A 103 -2.94 2.33 -2.10
N SER A 104 -1.67 2.16 -2.46
CA SER A 104 -1.25 1.32 -3.58
C SER A 104 -1.20 -0.16 -3.24
N GLU A 105 -1.08 -0.50 -1.95
CA GLU A 105 -1.21 -1.88 -1.48
C GLU A 105 -1.82 -1.93 -0.07
N PHE A 106 -2.81 -2.81 0.10
CA PHE A 106 -3.39 -3.23 1.37
C PHE A 106 -4.11 -4.57 1.18
N GLY A 107 -4.50 -5.24 2.26
CA GLY A 107 -5.24 -6.50 2.18
C GLY A 107 -4.61 -7.63 3.01
N CYS A 108 -5.14 -8.82 2.88
CA CYS A 108 -4.63 -10.04 3.51
C CYS A 108 -4.76 -11.25 2.59
N GLU A 109 -4.17 -12.36 2.99
CA GLU A 109 -4.33 -13.63 2.30
C GLU A 109 -5.55 -14.38 2.84
N ALA A 110 -6.25 -15.12 1.95
CA ALA A 110 -7.30 -16.05 2.33
C ALA A 110 -7.16 -17.37 1.54
N GLN A 111 -7.65 -18.45 2.11
CA GLN A 111 -7.75 -19.73 1.43
C GLN A 111 -9.14 -19.83 0.79
N TYR A 112 -9.19 -20.14 -0.49
CA TYR A 112 -10.44 -20.32 -1.21
C TYR A 112 -11.37 -21.33 -0.54
N GLY A 113 -12.62 -20.93 -0.26
CA GLY A 113 -13.63 -21.76 0.40
C GLY A 113 -13.42 -21.96 1.89
N GLN A 114 -12.45 -21.29 2.53
CA GLN A 114 -12.25 -21.37 3.97
C GLN A 114 -13.07 -20.30 4.67
N SER A 115 -14.13 -20.72 5.37
CA SER A 115 -14.90 -19.89 6.29
C SER A 115 -14.32 -19.94 7.70
N GLY A 116 -14.55 -18.89 8.50
CA GLY A 116 -14.08 -18.80 9.89
C GLY A 116 -14.65 -17.61 10.62
N ASP A 117 -14.21 -17.42 11.87
CA ASP A 117 -14.57 -16.25 12.66
C ASP A 117 -13.85 -15.01 12.08
N PRO A 118 -14.61 -13.98 11.60
CA PRO A 118 -14.03 -12.78 11.01
C PRO A 118 -13.26 -11.92 12.02
N SER A 119 -13.38 -12.19 13.32
CA SER A 119 -12.65 -11.47 14.38
C SER A 119 -11.24 -12.01 14.64
N ILE A 120 -10.87 -13.18 14.07
CA ILE A 120 -9.58 -13.82 14.31
C ILE A 120 -8.55 -13.40 13.27
N PRO A 121 -7.59 -12.51 13.62
CA PRO A 121 -6.55 -12.06 12.70
C PRO A 121 -5.69 -13.24 12.22
N GLY A 122 -5.37 -13.25 10.93
CA GLY A 122 -4.52 -14.28 10.35
C GLY A 122 -5.15 -15.67 10.24
N SER A 123 -6.48 -15.77 10.32
CA SER A 123 -7.22 -17.05 10.18
C SER A 123 -7.17 -17.65 8.78
N TRP A 124 -6.74 -16.89 7.78
CA TRP A 124 -6.76 -17.27 6.36
C TRP A 124 -8.16 -17.56 5.81
N SER A 125 -9.22 -17.13 6.51
CA SER A 125 -10.60 -17.28 6.06
C SER A 125 -11.02 -16.14 5.13
N GLU A 126 -11.96 -16.43 4.24
CA GLU A 126 -12.58 -15.42 3.36
C GLU A 126 -13.39 -14.41 4.20
N ASP A 127 -14.02 -14.88 5.29
CA ASP A 127 -14.76 -13.99 6.23
C ASP A 127 -13.84 -12.96 6.90
N TYR A 128 -12.63 -13.37 7.31
CA TYR A 128 -11.64 -12.43 7.84
C TYR A 128 -11.15 -11.45 6.75
N GLN A 129 -10.94 -11.92 5.54
CA GLN A 129 -10.53 -11.08 4.42
C GLN A 129 -11.61 -10.02 4.13
N GLU A 130 -12.88 -10.42 4.09
CA GLU A 130 -14.02 -9.50 3.92
C GLU A 130 -14.07 -8.45 5.05
N GLN A 131 -13.93 -8.88 6.31
CA GLN A 131 -13.91 -7.96 7.45
C GLN A 131 -12.74 -6.98 7.38
N LEU A 132 -11.55 -7.46 7.03
CA LEU A 132 -10.37 -6.61 6.86
C LEU A 132 -10.57 -5.55 5.77
N TYR A 133 -11.23 -5.88 4.67
CA TYR A 133 -11.58 -4.89 3.66
C TYR A 133 -12.58 -3.86 4.17
N LYS A 134 -13.61 -4.27 4.92
CA LYS A 134 -14.57 -3.34 5.57
C LYS A 134 -13.84 -2.38 6.51
N ASP A 135 -12.91 -2.89 7.31
CA ASP A 135 -12.09 -2.11 8.23
C ASP A 135 -11.21 -1.09 7.50
N ASN A 136 -10.57 -1.51 6.41
CA ASN A 136 -9.79 -0.60 5.58
C ASN A 136 -10.66 0.50 4.94
N LEU A 137 -11.85 0.16 4.43
CA LEU A 137 -12.79 1.15 3.88
C LEU A 137 -13.25 2.16 4.94
N ALA A 138 -13.50 1.70 6.18
CA ALA A 138 -13.83 2.58 7.30
C ALA A 138 -12.68 3.56 7.62
N MET A 139 -11.43 3.10 7.58
CA MET A 139 -10.25 3.95 7.71
C MET A 139 -10.11 4.92 6.55
N PHE A 140 -10.23 4.46 5.31
CA PHE A 140 -10.07 5.30 4.12
C PHE A 140 -11.08 6.45 4.06
N SER A 141 -12.29 6.27 4.62
CA SER A 141 -13.30 7.33 4.70
C SER A 141 -12.85 8.54 5.53
N GLN A 142 -11.80 8.40 6.34
CA GLN A 142 -11.23 9.48 7.17
C GLN A 142 -10.04 10.19 6.51
N VAL A 143 -9.62 9.78 5.31
CA VAL A 143 -8.47 10.35 4.61
C VAL A 143 -8.93 11.49 3.67
N PRO A 144 -8.66 12.77 4.01
CA PRO A 144 -9.29 13.89 3.30
C PRO A 144 -8.78 14.08 1.86
N ASN A 145 -7.56 13.68 1.56
CA ASN A 145 -6.95 13.81 0.24
C ASN A 145 -6.78 12.47 -0.48
N LEU A 146 -7.59 11.46 -0.11
CA LEU A 146 -7.59 10.15 -0.76
C LEU A 146 -8.01 10.27 -2.23
N ALA A 147 -7.14 9.85 -3.14
CA ALA A 147 -7.36 9.86 -4.59
C ALA A 147 -7.59 8.46 -5.17
N GLY A 148 -7.21 7.41 -4.46
CA GLY A 148 -7.40 6.04 -4.94
C GLY A 148 -6.96 4.97 -3.95
N ILE A 149 -7.47 3.77 -4.17
CA ILE A 149 -7.10 2.57 -3.43
C ILE A 149 -6.86 1.41 -4.41
N SER A 150 -5.89 0.56 -4.11
CA SER A 150 -5.57 -0.63 -4.91
C SER A 150 -5.26 -1.79 -3.96
N PRO A 151 -6.18 -2.73 -3.78
CA PRO A 151 -5.90 -3.89 -2.94
C PRO A 151 -4.82 -4.78 -3.58
N TRP A 152 -3.96 -5.34 -2.77
CA TRP A 152 -3.02 -6.35 -3.18
C TRP A 152 -3.59 -7.72 -2.84
N ILE A 153 -4.07 -8.51 -3.80
CA ILE A 153 -3.92 -8.36 -5.24
C ILE A 153 -5.12 -8.98 -5.95
N LEU A 154 -5.32 -8.66 -7.25
CA LEU A 154 -6.46 -9.16 -8.02
C LEU A 154 -6.39 -10.68 -8.29
N PHE A 155 -5.17 -11.22 -8.54
CA PHE A 155 -4.95 -12.64 -8.82
C PHE A 155 -3.81 -13.21 -7.98
N ASP A 156 -3.97 -14.44 -7.51
CA ASP A 156 -2.89 -15.17 -6.87
C ASP A 156 -1.71 -15.36 -7.83
N PHE A 157 -0.51 -15.36 -7.29
CA PHE A 157 0.71 -15.54 -8.07
C PHE A 157 1.72 -16.44 -7.35
N ARG A 158 2.60 -17.09 -8.12
CA ARG A 158 3.68 -17.89 -7.55
C ARG A 158 4.71 -17.00 -6.87
N SER A 159 5.01 -17.31 -5.61
CA SER A 159 6.03 -16.66 -4.81
C SER A 159 6.96 -17.73 -4.20
N PRO A 160 7.97 -18.21 -4.94
CA PRO A 160 8.78 -19.38 -4.54
C PRO A 160 9.56 -19.18 -3.26
N ARG A 161 9.70 -17.95 -2.78
CA ARG A 161 10.35 -17.63 -1.50
C ARG A 161 9.41 -17.61 -0.31
N ARG A 162 8.09 -17.71 -0.54
CA ARG A 162 7.07 -17.73 0.52
C ARG A 162 6.67 -19.18 0.81
N LEU A 163 7.26 -19.73 1.86
CA LEU A 163 6.89 -21.04 2.40
C LEU A 163 6.09 -20.78 3.69
N HIS A 164 4.77 -20.89 3.61
CA HIS A 164 3.92 -20.78 4.78
C HIS A 164 3.20 -22.11 5.03
N PRO A 165 3.08 -22.59 6.29
CA PRO A 165 2.45 -23.88 6.61
C PRO A 165 1.02 -24.03 6.06
N VAL A 166 0.24 -22.94 6.07
CA VAL A 166 -1.13 -22.90 5.55
C VAL A 166 -1.14 -22.80 4.03
N ASN A 167 -0.14 -22.15 3.44
CA ASN A 167 -0.07 -21.90 2.02
C ASN A 167 0.85 -22.93 1.32
N GLN A 168 0.37 -24.16 1.19
CA GLN A 168 1.10 -25.19 0.48
C GLN A 168 1.32 -24.80 -0.98
N GLY A 169 2.56 -24.87 -1.47
CA GLY A 169 2.88 -24.74 -2.89
C GLY A 169 3.38 -23.38 -3.36
N CYS A 170 3.98 -22.56 -2.51
CA CYS A 170 4.65 -21.30 -2.91
C CYS A 170 3.75 -20.28 -3.61
N TRP A 171 2.49 -20.18 -3.24
CA TRP A 171 1.56 -19.19 -3.77
C TRP A 171 1.35 -18.00 -2.82
N ASN A 172 1.26 -16.80 -3.35
CA ASN A 172 0.68 -15.67 -2.64
C ASN A 172 -0.83 -15.70 -2.87
N LYS A 173 -1.61 -15.84 -1.81
CA LYS A 173 -3.07 -15.99 -1.85
C LYS A 173 -3.81 -14.74 -1.39
N LYS A 174 -3.30 -13.58 -1.76
CA LYS A 174 -3.93 -12.28 -1.46
C LYS A 174 -5.03 -11.88 -2.46
N ARG A 175 -5.41 -12.77 -3.36
CA ARG A 175 -6.50 -12.49 -4.28
C ARG A 175 -7.74 -12.04 -3.50
N SER A 176 -8.30 -10.91 -3.91
CA SER A 176 -9.57 -10.43 -3.37
C SER A 176 -10.70 -11.26 -3.94
N TYR A 177 -11.38 -12.01 -3.09
CA TYR A 177 -12.63 -12.68 -3.46
C TYR A 177 -13.75 -11.65 -3.29
N LEU A 178 -14.34 -11.24 -4.40
CA LEU A 178 -15.54 -10.41 -4.45
C LEU A 178 -16.75 -11.29 -4.74
#